data_a40563449f140ff952842c974b9bd193
#
_entry.id   a40563449f140ff952842c974b9bd193
#
_cell.length_a   1.000
_cell.length_b   1.000
_cell.length_c   1.000
_cell.angle_alpha   90.00
_cell.angle_beta   90.00
_cell.angle_gamma   90.00
#
_symmetry.space_group_name_H-M   'P 1'
#
loop_
_entity.id
_entity.type
_entity.pdbx_description
1 polymer ?
#
loop_
_entity_poly.entity_id
_entity_poly.type
_entity_poly.pdbx_seq_one_letter_code
_entity_poly.pdbx_strand_id
1 'polypeptide(L)'
;ALKQFSNSGDHATQQMVAGFMAHWPEELADFALRCGLLDAIHPDLCAAIIDQPNAADLFDQLRNETPLLTAVGNSGWLRLHPLIREYLRTRSSNSLSADEQQEIHRRAWQWLAEQGDAEQAARHALAAGYAQEAFALIADHLYDLCMKEGHYGTVADWLSRMPESIIFSNTALRLTAGWQAALSGNWKRAEHYVGSLVEPPCADSALYGEALAILAVGNSRAERLDVAERYCAAYPVDAPDS
;
A
#
# COMPACT_ATOMS: atom_id res chain seq x y z
N ALA A 1 -0.24 11.72 -30.87
CA ALA A 1 -0.69 10.49 -31.54
C ALA A 1 -0.79 9.30 -30.59
N LEU A 2 0.16 9.07 -29.65
CA LEU A 2 0.14 7.94 -28.70
C LEU A 2 -1.01 8.03 -27.66
N LYS A 3 -1.42 9.23 -27.23
CA LYS A 3 -2.55 9.41 -26.30
C LYS A 3 -3.92 9.16 -26.92
N GLN A 4 -4.07 9.21 -28.24
CA GLN A 4 -5.34 8.91 -28.93
C GLN A 4 -5.56 7.41 -29.13
N PHE A 5 -4.48 6.62 -29.25
CA PHE A 5 -4.59 5.16 -29.39
C PHE A 5 -4.95 4.46 -28.08
N SER A 6 -4.52 4.98 -26.90
CA SER A 6 -4.93 4.45 -25.59
C SER A 6 -6.43 4.65 -25.34
N ASN A 7 -6.98 5.84 -25.64
CA ASN A 7 -8.40 6.14 -25.43
C ASN A 7 -9.37 5.30 -26.28
N SER A 8 -8.98 4.90 -27.49
CA SER A 8 -9.87 4.11 -28.37
C SER A 8 -9.96 2.64 -27.93
N GLY A 9 -8.85 2.08 -27.42
CA GLY A 9 -8.81 0.72 -26.86
C GLY A 9 -9.63 0.61 -25.56
N ASP A 10 -9.49 1.61 -24.69
CA ASP A 10 -10.21 1.68 -23.42
C ASP A 10 -11.71 1.77 -23.62
N HIS A 11 -12.18 2.55 -24.60
CA HIS A 11 -13.61 2.71 -24.87
C HIS A 11 -14.26 1.42 -25.41
N ALA A 12 -13.57 0.73 -26.33
CA ALA A 12 -14.06 -0.54 -26.87
C ALA A 12 -14.12 -1.63 -25.80
N THR A 13 -13.13 -1.67 -24.92
CA THR A 13 -13.08 -2.60 -23.78
C THR A 13 -14.17 -2.30 -22.76
N GLN A 14 -14.39 -1.03 -22.44
CA GLN A 14 -15.48 -0.62 -21.53
C GLN A 14 -16.84 -0.99 -22.11
N GLN A 15 -17.07 -0.83 -23.43
CA GLN A 15 -18.31 -1.25 -24.07
C GLN A 15 -18.50 -2.77 -24.03
N MET A 16 -17.44 -3.54 -24.24
CA MET A 16 -17.50 -5.01 -24.15
C MET A 16 -17.85 -5.49 -22.74
N VAL A 17 -17.22 -4.92 -21.72
CA VAL A 17 -17.53 -5.23 -20.31
C VAL A 17 -18.95 -4.79 -19.94
N ALA A 18 -19.36 -3.60 -20.39
CA ALA A 18 -20.72 -3.10 -20.19
C ALA A 18 -21.77 -4.02 -20.83
N GLY A 19 -21.53 -4.48 -22.06
CA GLY A 19 -22.42 -5.41 -22.77
C GLY A 19 -22.52 -6.77 -22.06
N PHE A 20 -21.41 -7.25 -21.49
CA PHE A 20 -21.37 -8.47 -20.71
C PHE A 20 -22.20 -8.34 -19.42
N MET A 21 -22.04 -7.26 -18.68
CA MET A 21 -22.75 -7.00 -17.44
C MET A 21 -24.23 -6.59 -17.63
N ALA A 22 -24.63 -6.16 -18.82
CA ALA A 22 -26.00 -5.73 -19.09
C ALA A 22 -27.07 -6.84 -18.90
N HIS A 23 -26.64 -8.09 -18.87
CA HIS A 23 -27.49 -9.26 -18.69
C HIS A 23 -27.56 -9.74 -17.23
N TRP A 24 -26.80 -9.12 -16.32
CA TRP A 24 -26.79 -9.51 -14.93
C TRP A 24 -28.05 -9.03 -14.19
N PRO A 25 -28.56 -9.81 -13.22
CA PRO A 25 -29.55 -9.32 -12.28
C PRO A 25 -29.06 -8.05 -11.58
N GLU A 26 -29.97 -7.16 -11.26
CA GLU A 26 -29.64 -5.87 -10.61
C GLU A 26 -28.85 -6.05 -9.31
N GLU A 27 -29.24 -7.04 -8.48
CA GLU A 27 -28.55 -7.37 -7.24
C GLU A 27 -27.08 -7.80 -7.48
N LEU A 28 -26.83 -8.61 -8.51
CA LEU A 28 -25.47 -9.05 -8.85
C LEU A 28 -24.63 -7.88 -9.39
N ALA A 29 -25.25 -7.01 -10.18
CA ALA A 29 -24.57 -5.83 -10.71
C ALA A 29 -24.19 -4.85 -9.57
N ASP A 30 -25.09 -4.59 -8.60
CA ASP A 30 -24.79 -3.75 -7.43
C ASP A 30 -23.70 -4.39 -6.55
N PHE A 31 -23.80 -5.70 -6.30
CA PHE A 31 -22.76 -6.46 -5.57
C PHE A 31 -21.38 -6.31 -6.23
N ALA A 32 -21.32 -6.50 -7.55
CA ALA A 32 -20.07 -6.38 -8.31
C ALA A 32 -19.52 -4.95 -8.29
N LEU A 33 -20.36 -3.92 -8.33
CA LEU A 33 -19.95 -2.52 -8.21
C LEU A 33 -19.29 -2.26 -6.86
N ARG A 34 -19.86 -2.77 -5.77
CA ARG A 34 -19.30 -2.62 -4.42
C ARG A 34 -17.98 -3.36 -4.29
N CYS A 35 -17.91 -4.60 -4.78
CA CYS A 35 -16.67 -5.39 -4.83
C CYS A 35 -15.59 -4.78 -5.73
N GLY A 36 -15.98 -4.00 -6.73
CA GLY A 36 -15.06 -3.29 -7.63
C GLY A 36 -14.16 -2.24 -6.96
N LEU A 37 -14.51 -1.82 -5.73
CA LEU A 37 -13.69 -0.94 -4.91
C LEU A 37 -12.52 -1.69 -4.21
N LEU A 38 -12.54 -3.03 -4.21
CA LEU A 38 -11.50 -3.88 -3.61
C LEU A 38 -10.45 -4.25 -4.65
N ASP A 39 -9.21 -4.43 -4.21
CA ASP A 39 -8.11 -4.91 -5.07
C ASP A 39 -8.17 -6.43 -5.29
N ALA A 40 -8.60 -7.16 -4.28
CA ALA A 40 -8.91 -8.59 -4.32
C ALA A 40 -10.18 -8.85 -3.50
N ILE A 41 -10.91 -9.89 -3.84
CA ILE A 41 -12.18 -10.25 -3.21
C ILE A 41 -12.06 -11.62 -2.54
N HIS A 42 -12.69 -11.75 -1.37
CA HIS A 42 -12.85 -12.98 -0.62
C HIS A 42 -14.31 -13.07 -0.15
N PRO A 43 -14.94 -14.26 -0.06
CA PRO A 43 -16.34 -14.36 0.37
C PRO A 43 -16.63 -13.60 1.67
N ASP A 44 -15.78 -13.80 2.68
CA ASP A 44 -15.96 -13.19 4.01
C ASP A 44 -15.75 -11.67 3.97
N LEU A 45 -14.79 -11.17 3.17
CA LEU A 45 -14.60 -9.73 2.97
C LEU A 45 -15.81 -9.12 2.27
N CYS A 46 -16.32 -9.78 1.22
CA CYS A 46 -17.52 -9.32 0.52
C CYS A 46 -18.73 -9.29 1.47
N ALA A 47 -18.89 -10.31 2.31
CA ALA A 47 -19.94 -10.34 3.33
C ALA A 47 -19.78 -9.21 4.37
N ALA A 48 -18.53 -8.89 4.75
CA ALA A 48 -18.25 -7.82 5.70
C ALA A 48 -18.57 -6.42 5.16
N ILE A 49 -18.30 -6.16 3.86
CA ILE A 49 -18.55 -4.84 3.25
C ILE A 49 -20.01 -4.66 2.79
N ILE A 50 -20.71 -5.75 2.52
CA ILE A 50 -22.09 -5.73 2.00
C ILE A 50 -22.97 -6.37 3.05
N ASP A 51 -23.74 -5.54 3.74
CA ASP A 51 -24.65 -5.97 4.81
C ASP A 51 -25.94 -6.60 4.21
N GLN A 52 -25.75 -7.74 3.52
CA GLN A 52 -26.83 -8.47 2.89
C GLN A 52 -26.72 -9.96 3.22
N PRO A 53 -27.83 -10.62 3.60
CA PRO A 53 -27.79 -12.02 4.01
C PRO A 53 -27.43 -13.01 2.87
N ASN A 54 -27.56 -12.59 1.61
CA ASN A 54 -27.25 -13.38 0.41
C ASN A 54 -25.87 -13.04 -0.20
N ALA A 55 -24.99 -12.35 0.51
CA ALA A 55 -23.69 -11.94 0.00
C ALA A 55 -22.83 -13.14 -0.46
N ALA A 56 -22.91 -14.29 0.21
CA ALA A 56 -22.21 -15.50 -0.19
C ALA A 56 -22.74 -16.08 -1.52
N ASP A 57 -24.04 -16.10 -1.69
CA ASP A 57 -24.68 -16.59 -2.94
C ASP A 57 -24.33 -15.66 -4.11
N LEU A 58 -24.35 -14.34 -3.88
CA LEU A 58 -23.94 -13.33 -4.88
C LEU A 58 -22.45 -13.45 -5.24
N PHE A 59 -21.59 -13.77 -4.27
CA PHE A 59 -20.17 -14.02 -4.54
C PHE A 59 -19.98 -15.26 -5.42
N ASP A 60 -20.68 -16.37 -5.12
CA ASP A 60 -20.61 -17.58 -5.92
C ASP A 60 -21.19 -17.37 -7.32
N GLN A 61 -22.28 -16.60 -7.43
CA GLN A 61 -22.83 -16.21 -8.72
C GLN A 61 -21.83 -15.35 -9.50
N LEU A 62 -21.25 -14.33 -8.89
CA LEU A 62 -20.21 -13.49 -9.52
C LEU A 62 -19.03 -14.33 -10.03
N ARG A 63 -18.59 -15.29 -9.23
CA ARG A 63 -17.49 -16.20 -9.60
C ARG A 63 -17.86 -17.06 -10.81
N ASN A 64 -19.08 -17.55 -10.90
CA ASN A 64 -19.52 -18.42 -11.98
C ASN A 64 -19.85 -17.65 -13.27
N GLU A 65 -20.43 -16.47 -13.14
CA GLU A 65 -20.80 -15.60 -14.28
C GLU A 65 -19.59 -14.84 -14.86
N THR A 66 -18.46 -14.75 -14.12
CA THR A 66 -17.32 -13.92 -14.53
C THR A 66 -16.09 -14.77 -14.83
N PRO A 67 -15.84 -15.15 -16.11
CA PRO A 67 -14.66 -15.92 -16.48
C PRO A 67 -13.33 -15.17 -16.30
N LEU A 68 -13.39 -13.91 -15.83
CA LEU A 68 -12.28 -12.98 -15.67
C LEU A 68 -11.88 -12.79 -14.20
N LEU A 69 -12.24 -13.73 -13.32
CA LEU A 69 -11.72 -13.84 -11.97
C LEU A 69 -10.54 -14.81 -11.94
N THR A 70 -9.42 -14.36 -11.38
CA THR A 70 -8.20 -15.16 -11.24
C THR A 70 -7.98 -15.48 -9.78
N ALA A 71 -7.78 -16.76 -9.44
CA ALA A 71 -7.44 -17.18 -8.10
C ALA A 71 -6.05 -16.63 -7.70
N VAL A 72 -5.95 -16.14 -6.47
CA VAL A 72 -4.70 -15.68 -5.86
C VAL A 72 -4.27 -16.72 -4.83
N GLY A 73 -3.31 -17.56 -5.20
CA GLY A 73 -2.87 -18.67 -4.34
C GLY A 73 -3.99 -19.71 -4.11
N ASN A 74 -3.92 -20.40 -2.97
CA ASN A 74 -4.88 -21.44 -2.57
C ASN A 74 -5.82 -21.00 -1.43
N SER A 75 -5.92 -19.70 -1.15
CA SER A 75 -6.55 -19.16 0.06
C SER A 75 -7.97 -18.64 -0.14
N GLY A 76 -8.61 -18.94 -1.28
CA GLY A 76 -9.98 -18.46 -1.59
C GLY A 76 -10.06 -17.01 -2.10
N TRP A 77 -8.93 -16.31 -2.15
CA TRP A 77 -8.86 -14.97 -2.71
C TRP A 77 -8.97 -14.99 -4.23
N LEU A 78 -9.78 -14.09 -4.77
CA LEU A 78 -9.94 -13.88 -6.20
C LEU A 78 -9.55 -12.45 -6.56
N ARG A 79 -8.97 -12.27 -7.72
CA ARG A 79 -8.66 -10.94 -8.29
C ARG A 79 -9.46 -10.74 -9.56
N LEU A 80 -10.12 -9.61 -9.63
CA LEU A 80 -10.78 -9.17 -10.85
C LEU A 80 -9.72 -8.86 -11.93
N HIS A 81 -9.97 -9.29 -13.15
CA HIS A 81 -9.14 -8.89 -14.28
C HIS A 81 -9.02 -7.37 -14.33
N PRO A 82 -7.83 -6.79 -14.60
CA PRO A 82 -7.61 -5.34 -14.55
C PRO A 82 -8.65 -4.51 -15.30
N LEU A 83 -9.08 -4.98 -16.47
CA LEU A 83 -10.08 -4.28 -17.29
C LEU A 83 -11.47 -4.23 -16.63
N ILE A 84 -11.90 -5.33 -15.99
CA ILE A 84 -13.18 -5.35 -15.26
C ILE A 84 -13.07 -4.46 -14.02
N ARG A 85 -11.98 -4.56 -13.29
CA ARG A 85 -11.77 -3.74 -12.11
C ARG A 85 -11.81 -2.25 -12.44
N GLU A 86 -11.13 -1.83 -13.50
CA GLU A 86 -11.14 -0.43 -13.94
C GLU A 86 -12.55 0.03 -14.35
N TYR A 87 -13.28 -0.80 -15.09
CA TYR A 87 -14.67 -0.53 -15.44
C TYR A 87 -15.56 -0.41 -14.20
N LEU A 88 -15.49 -1.39 -13.27
CA LEU A 88 -16.30 -1.38 -12.05
C LEU A 88 -15.94 -0.18 -11.18
N ARG A 89 -14.66 0.13 -11.01
CA ARG A 89 -14.19 1.28 -10.23
C ARG A 89 -14.72 2.61 -10.78
N THR A 90 -14.63 2.80 -12.09
CA THR A 90 -15.19 4.00 -12.75
C THR A 90 -16.70 4.08 -12.55
N ARG A 91 -17.39 2.94 -12.68
CA ARG A 91 -18.83 2.89 -12.52
C ARG A 91 -19.26 3.07 -11.07
N SER A 92 -18.55 2.49 -10.11
CA SER A 92 -18.79 2.67 -8.67
C SER A 92 -18.67 4.14 -8.27
N SER A 93 -17.65 4.84 -8.79
CA SER A 93 -17.47 6.28 -8.54
C SER A 93 -18.62 7.15 -9.05
N ASN A 94 -19.37 6.66 -10.04
CA ASN A 94 -20.50 7.37 -10.62
C ASN A 94 -21.86 6.94 -10.05
N SER A 95 -21.97 5.71 -9.54
CA SER A 95 -23.22 5.10 -9.10
C SER A 95 -23.39 5.07 -7.58
N LEU A 96 -22.30 4.97 -6.84
CA LEU A 96 -22.30 4.99 -5.37
C LEU A 96 -22.02 6.41 -4.88
N SER A 97 -22.76 6.83 -3.87
CA SER A 97 -22.48 8.09 -3.17
C SER A 97 -21.09 8.05 -2.48
N ALA A 98 -20.54 9.21 -2.16
CA ALA A 98 -19.29 9.30 -1.43
C ALA A 98 -19.36 8.59 -0.07
N ASP A 99 -20.50 8.73 0.62
CA ASP A 99 -20.71 8.11 1.93
C ASP A 99 -20.77 6.57 1.82
N GLU A 100 -21.40 6.01 0.78
CA GLU A 100 -21.41 4.57 0.53
C GLU A 100 -20.00 4.03 0.23
N GLN A 101 -19.24 4.73 -0.62
CA GLN A 101 -17.85 4.35 -0.92
C GLN A 101 -16.99 4.39 0.35
N GLN A 102 -17.13 5.45 1.14
CA GLN A 102 -16.42 5.59 2.42
C GLN A 102 -16.75 4.46 3.39
N GLU A 103 -18.03 4.10 3.50
CA GLU A 103 -18.48 3.02 4.38
C GLU A 103 -17.95 1.65 3.92
N ILE A 104 -17.95 1.37 2.62
CA ILE A 104 -17.35 0.14 2.05
C ILE A 104 -15.85 0.09 2.41
N HIS A 105 -15.12 1.16 2.18
CA HIS A 105 -13.70 1.22 2.54
C HIS A 105 -13.48 1.11 4.04
N ARG A 106 -14.36 1.72 4.87
CA ARG A 106 -14.29 1.61 6.33
C ARG A 106 -14.46 0.16 6.81
N ARG A 107 -15.44 -0.56 6.28
CA ARG A 107 -15.66 -1.98 6.64
C ARG A 107 -14.53 -2.86 6.12
N ALA A 108 -14.05 -2.60 4.91
CA ALA A 108 -12.95 -3.36 4.31
C ALA A 108 -11.66 -3.24 5.15
N TRP A 109 -11.26 -2.02 5.54
CA TRP A 109 -10.03 -1.88 6.32
C TRP A 109 -10.12 -2.51 7.71
N GLN A 110 -11.28 -2.43 8.36
CA GLN A 110 -11.49 -3.07 9.67
C GLN A 110 -11.33 -4.59 9.58
N TRP A 111 -12.00 -5.21 8.61
CA TRP A 111 -11.89 -6.64 8.39
C TRP A 111 -10.47 -7.07 8.01
N LEU A 112 -9.82 -6.36 7.10
CA LEU A 112 -8.44 -6.65 6.67
C LEU A 112 -7.42 -6.51 7.81
N ALA A 113 -7.59 -5.53 8.68
CA ALA A 113 -6.76 -5.35 9.87
C ALA A 113 -6.89 -6.54 10.84
N GLU A 114 -8.11 -7.06 11.04
CA GLU A 114 -8.36 -8.27 11.83
C GLU A 114 -7.72 -9.53 11.21
N GLN A 115 -7.61 -9.58 9.90
CA GLN A 115 -6.92 -10.68 9.19
C GLN A 115 -5.39 -10.51 9.12
N GLY A 116 -4.85 -9.38 9.61
CA GLY A 116 -3.42 -9.11 9.61
C GLY A 116 -2.86 -8.60 8.29
N ASP A 117 -3.69 -8.25 7.31
CA ASP A 117 -3.25 -7.62 6.05
C ASP A 117 -3.13 -6.11 6.23
N ALA A 118 -2.04 -5.69 6.88
CA ALA A 118 -1.83 -4.29 7.24
C ALA A 118 -1.73 -3.37 6.02
N GLU A 119 -1.16 -3.83 4.91
CA GLU A 119 -1.00 -3.00 3.71
C GLU A 119 -2.36 -2.70 3.06
N GLN A 120 -3.18 -3.72 2.83
CA GLN A 120 -4.51 -3.51 2.26
C GLN A 120 -5.41 -2.74 3.23
N ALA A 121 -5.36 -3.08 4.53
CA ALA A 121 -6.09 -2.34 5.55
C ALA A 121 -5.76 -0.85 5.52
N ALA A 122 -4.46 -0.49 5.49
CA ALA A 122 -4.03 0.89 5.43
C ALA A 122 -4.48 1.62 4.15
N ARG A 123 -4.45 0.94 2.98
CA ARG A 123 -4.96 1.50 1.72
C ARG A 123 -6.45 1.84 1.82
N HIS A 124 -7.25 0.93 2.36
CA HIS A 124 -8.68 1.14 2.54
C HIS A 124 -8.97 2.18 3.62
N ALA A 125 -8.21 2.24 4.71
CA ALA A 125 -8.33 3.28 5.73
C ALA A 125 -8.09 4.68 5.13
N LEU A 126 -7.05 4.85 4.29
CA LEU A 126 -6.82 6.11 3.57
C LEU A 126 -7.99 6.48 2.66
N ALA A 127 -8.52 5.52 1.91
CA ALA A 127 -9.65 5.75 1.00
C ALA A 127 -10.93 6.12 1.76
N ALA A 128 -11.08 5.62 2.98
CA ALA A 128 -12.17 5.98 3.89
C ALA A 128 -11.94 7.29 4.67
N GLY A 129 -10.79 7.98 4.46
CA GLY A 129 -10.48 9.23 5.15
C GLY A 129 -9.83 9.07 6.55
N TYR A 130 -9.51 7.84 6.98
CA TYR A 130 -8.86 7.54 8.27
C TYR A 130 -7.34 7.51 8.10
N ALA A 131 -6.75 8.68 7.83
CA ALA A 131 -5.32 8.78 7.51
C ALA A 131 -4.40 8.43 8.69
N GLN A 132 -4.78 8.77 9.92
CA GLN A 132 -3.97 8.46 11.10
C GLN A 132 -3.91 6.96 11.36
N GLU A 133 -5.05 6.29 11.27
CA GLU A 133 -5.18 4.83 11.40
C GLU A 133 -4.41 4.11 10.30
N ALA A 134 -4.52 4.59 9.07
CA ALA A 134 -3.78 4.04 7.93
C ALA A 134 -2.26 4.09 8.16
N PHE A 135 -1.74 5.24 8.61
CA PHE A 135 -0.31 5.39 8.88
C PHE A 135 0.14 4.56 10.08
N ALA A 136 -0.70 4.40 11.11
CA ALA A 136 -0.40 3.52 12.24
C ALA A 136 -0.35 2.05 11.82
N LEU A 137 -1.29 1.60 10.98
CA LEU A 137 -1.34 0.21 10.48
C LEU A 137 -0.10 -0.17 9.67
N ILE A 138 0.39 0.74 8.82
CA ILE A 138 1.49 0.41 7.91
C ILE A 138 2.88 0.69 8.51
N ALA A 139 2.97 1.51 9.55
CA ALA A 139 4.24 2.01 10.09
C ALA A 139 5.25 0.90 10.38
N ASP A 140 4.81 -0.15 11.09
CA ASP A 140 5.67 -1.25 11.50
C ASP A 140 6.07 -2.17 10.31
N HIS A 141 5.28 -2.17 9.23
CA HIS A 141 5.54 -2.98 8.04
C HIS A 141 6.48 -2.30 7.04
N LEU A 142 6.54 -0.98 7.03
CA LEU A 142 7.35 -0.24 6.03
C LEU A 142 8.83 -0.55 6.14
N TYR A 143 9.34 -0.78 7.35
CA TYR A 143 10.74 -1.15 7.54
C TYR A 143 11.05 -2.50 6.89
N ASP A 144 10.22 -3.49 7.13
CA ASP A 144 10.36 -4.83 6.55
C ASP A 144 10.19 -4.83 5.03
N LEU A 145 9.21 -4.11 4.51
CA LEU A 145 9.03 -3.88 3.06
C LEU A 145 10.27 -3.25 2.41
N CYS A 146 10.93 -2.31 3.12
CA CYS A 146 12.14 -1.67 2.65
C CYS A 146 13.34 -2.62 2.68
N MET A 147 13.62 -3.24 3.84
CA MET A 147 14.88 -3.92 4.12
C MET A 147 14.87 -5.40 3.77
N LYS A 148 13.74 -6.09 3.93
CA LYS A 148 13.63 -7.53 3.68
C LYS A 148 13.09 -7.85 2.29
N GLU A 149 12.14 -7.05 1.80
CA GLU A 149 11.42 -7.35 0.56
C GLU A 149 11.87 -6.50 -0.62
N GLY A 150 12.56 -5.38 -0.37
CA GLY A 150 13.06 -4.50 -1.43
C GLY A 150 11.98 -3.72 -2.17
N HIS A 151 10.81 -3.53 -1.57
CA HIS A 151 9.67 -2.82 -2.16
C HIS A 151 9.81 -1.30 -2.07
N TYR A 152 10.94 -0.77 -2.51
CA TYR A 152 11.30 0.65 -2.38
C TYR A 152 10.28 1.63 -2.97
N GLY A 153 9.61 1.24 -4.06
CA GLY A 153 8.58 2.07 -4.69
C GLY A 153 7.34 2.23 -3.80
N THR A 154 6.87 1.14 -3.22
CA THR A 154 5.74 1.13 -2.27
C THR A 154 6.07 1.95 -1.03
N VAL A 155 7.28 1.76 -0.48
CA VAL A 155 7.76 2.53 0.69
C VAL A 155 7.82 4.03 0.38
N ALA A 156 8.37 4.41 -0.79
CA ALA A 156 8.43 5.81 -1.21
C ALA A 156 7.04 6.45 -1.35
N ASP A 157 6.08 5.70 -1.91
CA ASP A 157 4.69 6.17 -2.07
C ASP A 157 4.04 6.43 -0.69
N TRP A 158 4.16 5.49 0.25
CA TRP A 158 3.64 5.66 1.60
C TRP A 158 4.28 6.84 2.34
N LEU A 159 5.62 6.92 2.34
CA LEU A 159 6.35 8.01 3.00
C LEU A 159 6.01 9.39 2.39
N SER A 160 5.72 9.45 1.09
CA SER A 160 5.33 10.70 0.43
C SER A 160 3.97 11.26 0.88
N ARG A 161 3.10 10.39 1.37
CA ARG A 161 1.76 10.73 1.87
C ARG A 161 1.73 11.04 3.35
N MET A 162 2.77 10.60 4.11
CA MET A 162 2.85 10.81 5.54
C MET A 162 3.32 12.23 5.89
N PRO A 163 2.65 12.92 6.82
CA PRO A 163 3.21 14.13 7.42
C PRO A 163 4.56 13.85 8.09
N GLU A 164 5.52 14.76 7.95
CA GLU A 164 6.83 14.60 8.58
C GLU A 164 6.76 14.41 10.10
N SER A 165 5.79 15.04 10.76
CA SER A 165 5.55 14.87 12.20
C SER A 165 5.28 13.42 12.58
N ILE A 166 4.59 12.66 11.75
CA ILE A 166 4.34 11.23 11.96
C ILE A 166 5.63 10.43 11.78
N ILE A 167 6.40 10.73 10.72
CA ILE A 167 7.68 10.06 10.46
C ILE A 167 8.64 10.29 11.65
N PHE A 168 8.74 11.53 12.15
CA PHE A 168 9.62 11.87 13.28
C PHE A 168 9.14 11.35 14.63
N SER A 169 7.86 11.08 14.81
CA SER A 169 7.32 10.50 16.05
C SER A 169 7.57 9.00 16.20
N ASN A 170 7.93 8.31 15.12
CA ASN A 170 8.18 6.86 15.10
C ASN A 170 9.60 6.57 14.60
N THR A 171 10.42 5.93 15.45
CA THR A 171 11.81 5.64 15.14
C THR A 171 11.97 4.70 13.94
N ALA A 172 11.12 3.67 13.83
CA ALA A 172 11.15 2.75 12.69
C ALA A 172 10.85 3.49 11.37
N LEU A 173 9.87 4.39 11.37
CA LEU A 173 9.57 5.22 10.19
C LEU A 173 10.73 6.16 9.84
N ARG A 174 11.41 6.73 10.83
CA ARG A 174 12.60 7.57 10.60
C ARG A 174 13.73 6.79 9.93
N LEU A 175 14.03 5.58 10.43
CA LEU A 175 15.04 4.70 9.85
C LEU A 175 14.64 4.28 8.43
N THR A 176 13.37 3.89 8.22
CA THR A 176 12.84 3.55 6.89
C THR A 176 12.99 4.70 5.90
N ALA A 177 12.62 5.92 6.31
CA ALA A 177 12.76 7.12 5.50
C ALA A 177 14.23 7.44 5.19
N GLY A 178 15.09 7.25 6.19
CA GLY A 178 16.55 7.36 6.04
C GLY A 178 17.10 6.37 5.03
N TRP A 179 16.77 5.08 5.15
CA TRP A 179 17.17 4.04 4.20
C TRP A 179 16.66 4.30 2.79
N GLN A 180 15.37 4.62 2.65
CA GLN A 180 14.79 4.94 1.35
C GLN A 180 15.53 6.11 0.68
N ALA A 181 15.83 7.17 1.43
CA ALA A 181 16.59 8.31 0.94
C ALA A 181 18.04 7.94 0.58
N ALA A 182 18.73 7.19 1.42
CA ALA A 182 20.10 6.74 1.21
C ALA A 182 20.22 5.85 -0.04
N LEU A 183 19.34 4.86 -0.18
CA LEU A 183 19.29 3.95 -1.32
C LEU A 183 18.95 4.67 -2.63
N SER A 184 18.23 5.78 -2.57
CA SER A 184 17.94 6.67 -3.72
C SER A 184 19.09 7.66 -4.02
N GLY A 185 20.18 7.65 -3.27
CA GLY A 185 21.31 8.59 -3.41
C GLY A 185 21.02 10.00 -2.88
N ASN A 186 19.92 10.20 -2.16
CA ASN A 186 19.57 11.49 -1.57
C ASN A 186 20.13 11.63 -0.15
N TRP A 187 21.45 11.83 -0.05
CA TRP A 187 22.16 11.95 1.23
C TRP A 187 21.62 13.05 2.14
N LYS A 188 21.19 14.21 1.57
CA LYS A 188 20.63 15.31 2.37
C LYS A 188 19.36 14.90 3.08
N ARG A 189 18.50 14.14 2.40
CA ARG A 189 17.26 13.67 2.98
C ARG A 189 17.50 12.54 3.99
N ALA A 190 18.49 11.69 3.74
CA ALA A 190 18.94 10.70 4.73
C ALA A 190 19.43 11.38 6.01
N GLU A 191 20.31 12.40 5.89
CA GLU A 191 20.81 13.19 7.01
C GLU A 191 19.67 13.91 7.77
N HIS A 192 18.68 14.46 7.06
CA HIS A 192 17.50 15.07 7.66
C HIS A 192 16.76 14.11 8.59
N TYR A 193 16.55 12.86 8.15
CA TYR A 193 15.81 11.90 8.96
C TYR A 193 16.61 11.30 10.11
N VAL A 194 17.90 10.97 9.91
CA VAL A 194 18.66 10.21 10.90
C VAL A 194 19.84 10.96 11.50
N GLY A 195 20.19 12.15 11.01
CA GLY A 195 21.35 12.90 11.48
C GLY A 195 21.36 13.15 12.98
N SER A 196 20.22 13.48 13.58
CA SER A 196 20.11 13.68 15.03
C SER A 196 20.28 12.40 15.86
N LEU A 197 20.21 11.22 15.25
CA LEU A 197 20.42 9.94 15.93
C LEU A 197 21.91 9.64 16.11
N VAL A 198 22.80 10.33 15.39
CA VAL A 198 24.26 10.19 15.52
C VAL A 198 24.90 11.31 16.36
N GLU A 199 24.11 12.26 16.87
CA GLU A 199 24.58 13.28 17.78
C GLU A 199 24.62 12.76 19.23
N PRO A 200 25.67 13.03 20.00
CA PRO A 200 25.73 12.63 21.42
C PRO A 200 24.72 13.41 22.28
N PRO A 201 24.10 12.78 23.30
CA PRO A 201 24.24 11.39 23.69
C PRO A 201 23.16 10.49 23.09
N CYS A 202 23.50 9.67 22.08
CA CYS A 202 22.59 8.62 21.65
C CYS A 202 22.69 7.46 22.69
N ALA A 203 21.59 7.18 23.37
CA ALA A 203 21.55 6.16 24.42
C ALA A 203 21.41 4.73 23.87
N ASP A 204 21.01 4.59 22.62
CA ASP A 204 20.77 3.30 21.97
C ASP A 204 21.87 3.04 20.93
N SER A 205 22.75 2.07 21.24
CA SER A 205 23.88 1.72 20.38
C SER A 205 23.41 1.10 19.04
N ALA A 206 22.29 0.39 19.01
CA ALA A 206 21.77 -0.22 17.80
C ALA A 206 21.23 0.85 16.83
N LEU A 207 20.44 1.80 17.31
CA LEU A 207 19.94 2.93 16.52
C LEU A 207 21.07 3.82 16.01
N TYR A 208 22.09 4.04 16.83
CA TYR A 208 23.29 4.79 16.45
C TYR A 208 24.03 4.11 15.30
N GLY A 209 24.25 2.80 15.42
CA GLY A 209 24.93 2.01 14.39
C GLY A 209 24.15 2.02 13.07
N GLU A 210 22.84 1.83 13.13
CA GLU A 210 21.99 1.84 11.92
C GLU A 210 21.95 3.24 11.26
N ALA A 211 21.86 4.30 12.04
CA ALA A 211 21.91 5.66 11.52
C ALA A 211 23.25 5.98 10.83
N LEU A 212 24.37 5.51 11.39
CA LEU A 212 25.69 5.61 10.75
C LEU A 212 25.74 4.85 9.42
N ALA A 213 25.17 3.64 9.37
CA ALA A 213 25.11 2.85 8.13
C ALA A 213 24.28 3.56 7.05
N ILE A 214 23.12 4.11 7.41
CA ILE A 214 22.30 4.92 6.49
C ILE A 214 23.09 6.10 5.92
N LEU A 215 23.78 6.85 6.78
CA LEU A 215 24.55 8.02 6.37
C LEU A 215 25.75 7.63 5.51
N ALA A 216 26.44 6.54 5.84
CA ALA A 216 27.54 6.02 5.04
C ALA A 216 27.06 5.62 3.63
N VAL A 217 25.97 4.84 3.52
CA VAL A 217 25.41 4.40 2.24
C VAL A 217 24.93 5.60 1.42
N GLY A 218 24.20 6.54 2.03
CA GLY A 218 23.68 7.72 1.32
C GLY A 218 24.78 8.61 0.76
N ASN A 219 25.86 8.83 1.51
CA ASN A 219 27.01 9.59 1.06
C ASN A 219 27.85 8.83 0.02
N SER A 220 28.04 7.51 0.17
CA SER A 220 28.72 6.68 -0.82
C SER A 220 28.03 6.73 -2.18
N ARG A 221 26.71 6.57 -2.21
CA ARG A 221 25.91 6.64 -3.45
C ARG A 221 25.88 8.04 -4.10
N ALA A 222 26.16 9.07 -3.30
CA ALA A 222 26.32 10.46 -3.77
C ALA A 222 27.77 10.82 -4.12
N GLU A 223 28.67 9.83 -4.21
CA GLU A 223 30.10 9.98 -4.51
C GLU A 223 30.88 10.85 -3.50
N ARG A 224 30.38 10.97 -2.28
CA ARG A 224 31.01 11.69 -1.17
C ARG A 224 31.79 10.73 -0.27
N LEU A 225 32.83 10.09 -0.85
CA LEU A 225 33.51 8.96 -0.24
C LEU A 225 34.23 9.33 1.06
N ASP A 226 34.81 10.51 1.16
CA ASP A 226 35.47 11.03 2.37
C ASP A 226 34.53 11.16 3.57
N VAL A 227 33.25 11.50 3.29
CA VAL A 227 32.19 11.58 4.31
C VAL A 227 31.68 10.19 4.66
N ALA A 228 31.51 9.32 3.68
CA ALA A 228 31.08 7.94 3.89
C ALA A 228 32.10 7.18 4.76
N GLU A 229 33.40 7.31 4.50
CA GLU A 229 34.48 6.71 5.28
C GLU A 229 34.45 7.17 6.75
N ARG A 230 34.17 8.44 7.02
CA ARG A 230 34.05 8.94 8.40
C ARG A 230 32.91 8.27 9.17
N TYR A 231 31.77 8.06 8.52
CA TYR A 231 30.65 7.36 9.15
C TYR A 231 30.94 5.87 9.34
N CYS A 232 31.61 5.22 8.40
CA CYS A 232 32.08 3.84 8.56
C CYS A 232 33.10 3.70 9.71
N ALA A 233 34.03 4.65 9.84
CA ALA A 233 35.04 4.62 10.92
C ALA A 233 34.42 4.86 12.32
N ALA A 234 33.28 5.54 12.39
CA ALA A 234 32.54 5.78 13.63
C ALA A 234 31.65 4.60 14.03
N TYR A 235 31.46 3.60 13.15
CA TYR A 235 30.63 2.45 13.44
C TYR A 235 31.22 1.59 14.57
N PRO A 236 30.43 1.29 15.63
CA PRO A 236 30.91 0.49 16.76
C PRO A 236 31.17 -0.96 16.34
N VAL A 237 32.44 -1.40 16.34
CA VAL A 237 32.83 -2.75 15.90
C VAL A 237 32.40 -3.84 16.90
N ASP A 238 32.13 -3.44 18.15
CA ASP A 238 31.77 -4.34 19.25
C ASP A 238 30.27 -4.40 19.57
N ALA A 239 29.39 -3.96 18.63
CA ALA A 239 27.96 -4.12 18.81
C ALA A 239 27.63 -5.63 18.81
N PRO A 240 27.00 -6.20 19.87
CA PRO A 240 26.64 -7.61 19.86
C PRO A 240 25.66 -7.88 18.71
N ASP A 241 25.90 -8.99 18.00
CA ASP A 241 24.99 -9.51 16.98
C ASP A 241 23.57 -9.62 17.55
N SER A 242 22.65 -8.83 17.03
CA SER A 242 21.22 -8.81 17.41
C SER A 242 20.40 -9.67 16.47
#